data_9cdae5b0ec8dd1f8a6d920c21c71ff25
#
_entry.id   9cdae5b0ec8dd1f8a6d920c21c71ff25
#
_cell.length_a   1.000
_cell.length_b   1.000
_cell.length_c   1.000
_cell.angle_alpha   90.00
_cell.angle_beta   90.00
_cell.angle_gamma   90.00
#
_symmetry.space_group_name_H-M   'P 1'
#
loop_
_entity.id
_entity.type
_entity.pdbx_description
1 polymer ?
#
loop_
_entity_poly.entity_id
_entity_poly.type
_entity_poly.pdbx_seq_one_letter_code
_entity_poly.pdbx_strand_id
1 'polypeptide(L)'
;YFFLHYKDEFNQLSKSIEGRTQEDKQTLVDAFNKTETVALINKVFKRVQSSLTIAAIVDEIQRTSASVQCDSTLRDLYAARTFYNYIDGTRKPLTDNAIQWMNENIKMDFARQMVMTLHEKYDALSRKDFSNTTSLLSTDKLEGISEGEQILRELIAPWKGKIILIDVWGTWCGPCRMAMKHSQELYERMKPYNMYFLYLANRSDETSWKNVIKEYNVNGENVGHVNLPAEQQAAVEQFLKVNQFPSYFLINREGHLLNINADPRNLDAFEQLVKGMEE
;
A
#
# COMPACT_ATOMS: atom_id res chain seq x y z
N TYR A 1 29.59 3.46 2.38
CA TYR A 1 30.24 2.16 2.58
C TYR A 1 29.23 1.03 2.62
N PHE A 2 28.21 1.12 3.49
CA PHE A 2 27.16 0.10 3.65
C PHE A 2 26.40 -0.17 2.35
N PHE A 3 25.97 0.88 1.64
CA PHE A 3 25.22 0.75 0.37
C PHE A 3 26.11 0.26 -0.78
N LEU A 4 27.37 0.68 -0.83
CA LEU A 4 28.34 0.21 -1.83
C LEU A 4 28.70 -1.25 -1.55
N HIS A 5 28.94 -1.60 -0.30
CA HIS A 5 29.25 -2.98 0.11
C HIS A 5 28.08 -3.93 -0.14
N TYR A 6 26.85 -3.53 0.22
CA TYR A 6 25.63 -4.29 -0.07
C TYR A 6 25.39 -4.43 -1.57
N LYS A 7 25.63 -3.37 -2.35
CA LYS A 7 25.52 -3.42 -3.81
C LYS A 7 26.56 -4.39 -4.40
N ASP A 8 27.75 -4.40 -3.87
CA ASP A 8 28.81 -5.29 -4.32
C ASP A 8 28.53 -6.75 -3.92
N GLU A 9 28.08 -7.00 -2.69
CA GLU A 9 27.63 -8.32 -2.25
C GLU A 9 26.44 -8.82 -3.07
N PHE A 10 25.46 -7.95 -3.33
CA PHE A 10 24.30 -8.29 -4.16
C PHE A 10 24.69 -8.54 -5.61
N ASN A 11 25.59 -7.75 -6.18
CA ASN A 11 26.11 -7.94 -7.53
C ASN A 11 26.95 -9.23 -7.63
N GLN A 12 27.75 -9.56 -6.59
CA GLN A 12 28.49 -10.82 -6.52
C GLN A 12 27.52 -12.00 -6.41
N LEU A 13 26.50 -11.91 -5.58
CA LEU A 13 25.45 -12.93 -5.47
C LEU A 13 24.73 -13.09 -6.81
N SER A 14 24.30 -12.00 -7.44
CA SER A 14 23.62 -12.02 -8.74
C SER A 14 24.46 -12.72 -9.81
N LYS A 15 25.75 -12.40 -9.91
CA LYS A 15 26.68 -13.07 -10.82
C LYS A 15 26.91 -14.54 -10.48
N SER A 16 26.92 -14.89 -9.20
CA SER A 16 27.09 -16.28 -8.76
C SER A 16 25.88 -17.16 -9.00
N ILE A 17 24.72 -16.56 -9.25
CA ILE A 17 23.44 -17.25 -9.50
C ILE A 17 23.25 -17.56 -11.00
N GLU A 18 23.91 -16.82 -11.89
CA GLU A 18 23.81 -17.05 -13.34
C GLU A 18 24.23 -18.48 -13.72
N GLY A 19 23.39 -19.17 -14.47
CA GLY A 19 23.65 -20.53 -14.97
C GLY A 19 23.50 -21.68 -13.98
N ARG A 20 23.09 -21.43 -12.71
CA ARG A 20 22.90 -22.46 -11.69
C ARG A 20 21.48 -23.04 -11.66
N THR A 21 21.34 -24.23 -11.06
CA THR A 21 20.03 -24.84 -10.83
C THR A 21 19.20 -24.02 -9.85
N GLN A 22 17.89 -24.27 -9.81
CA GLN A 22 16.97 -23.55 -8.90
C GLN A 22 17.28 -23.83 -7.42
N GLU A 23 17.74 -25.05 -7.12
CA GLU A 23 18.13 -25.47 -5.76
C GLU A 23 19.41 -24.78 -5.30
N ASP A 24 20.42 -24.68 -6.20
CA ASP A 24 21.66 -23.95 -5.91
C ASP A 24 21.40 -22.45 -5.70
N LYS A 25 20.47 -21.86 -6.49
CA LYS A 25 20.03 -20.47 -6.33
C LYS A 25 19.41 -20.24 -4.96
N GLN A 26 18.52 -21.13 -4.54
CA GLN A 26 17.87 -21.01 -3.23
C GLN A 26 18.88 -21.13 -2.09
N THR A 27 19.82 -22.07 -2.17
CA THR A 27 20.88 -22.23 -1.17
C THR A 27 21.74 -20.98 -1.02
N LEU A 28 22.09 -20.31 -2.14
CA LEU A 28 22.87 -19.07 -2.12
C LEU A 28 22.07 -17.90 -1.55
N VAL A 29 20.78 -17.78 -1.88
CA VAL A 29 19.89 -16.77 -1.32
C VAL A 29 19.73 -16.98 0.18
N ASP A 30 19.58 -18.22 0.64
CA ASP A 30 19.47 -18.57 2.06
C ASP A 30 20.76 -18.26 2.83
N ALA A 31 21.93 -18.51 2.21
CA ALA A 31 23.20 -18.15 2.78
C ALA A 31 23.38 -16.62 2.89
N PHE A 32 23.00 -15.88 1.85
CA PHE A 32 23.01 -14.41 1.85
C PHE A 32 22.06 -13.83 2.91
N ASN A 33 20.87 -14.38 3.06
CA ASN A 33 19.89 -13.94 4.06
C ASN A 33 20.35 -14.19 5.52
N LYS A 34 21.35 -15.05 5.73
CA LYS A 34 21.96 -15.33 7.04
C LYS A 34 23.15 -14.42 7.35
N THR A 35 23.56 -13.55 6.43
CA THR A 35 24.69 -12.64 6.67
C THR A 35 24.34 -11.61 7.75
N GLU A 36 25.36 -11.14 8.48
CA GLU A 36 25.20 -10.08 9.48
C GLU A 36 24.63 -8.80 8.87
N THR A 37 24.99 -8.51 7.61
CA THR A 37 24.49 -7.37 6.83
C THR A 37 22.98 -7.43 6.67
N VAL A 38 22.42 -8.58 6.25
CA VAL A 38 20.96 -8.76 6.11
C VAL A 38 20.27 -8.77 7.46
N ALA A 39 20.89 -9.37 8.48
CA ALA A 39 20.35 -9.36 9.85
C ALA A 39 20.27 -7.93 10.39
N LEU A 40 21.27 -7.08 10.14
CA LEU A 40 21.28 -5.68 10.52
C LEU A 40 20.22 -4.88 9.74
N ILE A 41 20.12 -5.09 8.42
CA ILE A 41 19.09 -4.49 7.58
C ILE A 41 17.70 -4.84 8.12
N ASN A 42 17.41 -6.12 8.35
CA ASN A 42 16.12 -6.57 8.84
C ASN A 42 15.81 -6.03 10.24
N LYS A 43 16.81 -5.89 11.11
CA LYS A 43 16.66 -5.30 12.44
C LYS A 43 16.30 -3.81 12.35
N VAL A 44 16.95 -3.07 11.45
CA VAL A 44 16.65 -1.66 11.18
C VAL A 44 15.25 -1.51 10.55
N PHE A 45 14.92 -2.32 9.55
CA PHE A 45 13.60 -2.29 8.92
C PHE A 45 12.46 -2.65 9.88
N LYS A 46 12.61 -3.68 10.73
CA LYS A 46 11.60 -4.02 11.75
C LYS A 46 11.37 -2.89 12.73
N ARG A 47 12.41 -2.17 13.16
CA ARG A 47 12.29 -1.04 14.06
C ARG A 47 11.59 0.15 13.42
N VAL A 48 11.91 0.46 12.16
CA VAL A 48 11.29 1.57 11.42
C VAL A 48 9.81 1.29 11.12
N GLN A 49 9.44 0.05 10.85
CA GLN A 49 8.03 -0.32 10.64
C GLN A 49 7.19 -0.27 11.93
N SER A 50 7.80 -0.44 13.10
CA SER A 50 7.08 -0.42 14.39
C SER A 50 6.89 0.99 14.97
N SER A 51 7.54 2.01 14.43
CA SER A 51 7.50 3.37 14.94
C SER A 51 6.92 4.35 13.91
N LEU A 52 5.60 4.51 13.97
CA LEU A 52 4.84 5.39 13.04
C LEU A 52 4.93 6.89 13.40
N THR A 53 5.75 7.29 14.36
CA THR A 53 5.90 8.71 14.74
C THR A 53 7.23 9.28 14.26
N ILE A 54 7.22 10.54 13.83
CA ILE A 54 8.44 11.27 13.42
C ILE A 54 9.47 11.34 14.56
N ALA A 55 9.02 11.47 15.81
CA ALA A 55 9.88 11.45 16.98
C ALA A 55 10.66 10.12 17.09
N ALA A 56 9.99 9.00 16.89
CA ALA A 56 10.64 7.68 16.90
C ALA A 56 11.63 7.50 15.73
N ILE A 57 11.36 8.12 14.58
CA ILE A 57 12.28 8.13 13.42
C ILE A 57 13.55 8.92 13.76
N VAL A 58 13.40 10.11 14.32
CA VAL A 58 14.53 10.96 14.74
C VAL A 58 15.37 10.24 15.81
N ASP A 59 14.73 9.66 16.80
CA ASP A 59 15.38 8.84 17.84
C ASP A 59 16.18 7.66 17.25
N GLU A 60 15.64 6.99 16.25
CA GLU A 60 16.31 5.86 15.59
C GLU A 60 17.51 6.34 14.78
N ILE A 61 17.37 7.45 14.05
CA ILE A 61 18.47 8.06 13.31
C ILE A 61 19.59 8.46 14.28
N GLN A 62 19.27 9.09 15.40
CA GLN A 62 20.26 9.51 16.41
C GLN A 62 20.96 8.32 17.05
N ARG A 63 20.22 7.29 17.47
CA ARG A 63 20.77 6.07 18.07
C ARG A 63 21.68 5.32 17.12
N THR A 64 21.26 5.17 15.85
CA THR A 64 22.05 4.46 14.85
C THR A 64 23.30 5.26 14.46
N SER A 65 23.18 6.58 14.35
CA SER A 65 24.32 7.47 14.05
C SER A 65 25.35 7.50 15.19
N ALA A 66 24.92 7.35 16.44
CA ALA A 66 25.79 7.29 17.61
C ALA A 66 26.48 5.93 17.77
N SER A 67 25.83 4.84 17.36
CA SER A 67 26.35 3.47 17.52
C SER A 67 27.30 3.04 16.41
N VAL A 68 27.27 3.73 15.26
CA VAL A 68 28.14 3.45 14.11
C VAL A 68 29.04 4.67 13.92
N GLN A 69 30.37 4.49 14.00
CA GLN A 69 31.34 5.51 13.58
C GLN A 69 31.24 5.68 12.06
N CYS A 70 30.14 6.30 11.60
CA CYS A 70 29.87 6.54 10.20
C CYS A 70 30.48 7.85 9.72
N ASP A 71 31.00 7.83 8.51
CA ASP A 71 31.19 9.03 7.71
C ASP A 71 29.88 9.86 7.66
N SER A 72 30.03 11.19 7.69
CA SER A 72 28.91 12.13 7.63
C SER A 72 27.99 11.90 6.43
N THR A 73 28.54 11.50 5.29
CA THR A 73 27.83 11.15 4.06
C THR A 73 26.86 9.97 4.27
N LEU A 74 27.35 8.90 4.92
CA LEU A 74 26.52 7.72 5.19
C LEU A 74 25.40 8.02 6.19
N ARG A 75 25.70 8.85 7.20
CA ARG A 75 24.69 9.32 8.15
C ARG A 75 23.60 10.11 7.45
N ASP A 76 23.94 11.03 6.57
CA ASP A 76 23.00 11.85 5.82
C ASP A 76 22.13 10.99 4.89
N LEU A 77 22.73 10.03 4.17
CA LEU A 77 21.97 9.09 3.33
C LEU A 77 21.04 8.19 4.14
N TYR A 78 21.48 7.72 5.30
CA TYR A 78 20.63 6.91 6.18
C TYR A 78 19.44 7.70 6.70
N ALA A 79 19.68 8.92 7.17
CA ALA A 79 18.62 9.82 7.65
C ALA A 79 17.62 10.15 6.54
N ALA A 80 18.10 10.55 5.36
CA ALA A 80 17.24 10.85 4.22
C ALA A 80 16.43 9.63 3.79
N ARG A 81 17.05 8.44 3.70
CA ARG A 81 16.34 7.21 3.37
C ARG A 81 15.24 6.89 4.40
N THR A 82 15.48 7.15 5.67
CA THR A 82 14.51 6.88 6.74
C THR A 82 13.28 7.77 6.58
N PHE A 83 13.46 9.07 6.33
CA PHE A 83 12.36 9.98 6.00
C PHE A 83 11.65 9.60 4.70
N TYR A 84 12.41 9.26 3.67
CA TYR A 84 11.84 8.81 2.40
C TYR A 84 10.93 7.58 2.60
N ASN A 85 11.42 6.57 3.30
CA ASN A 85 10.66 5.35 3.59
C ASN A 85 9.43 5.62 4.45
N TYR A 86 9.50 6.58 5.36
CA TYR A 86 8.34 7.04 6.13
C TYR A 86 7.25 7.60 5.20
N ILE A 87 7.61 8.54 4.33
CA ILE A 87 6.65 9.13 3.37
C ILE A 87 6.11 8.06 2.42
N ASP A 88 6.99 7.23 1.86
CA ASP A 88 6.59 6.15 0.93
C ASP A 88 5.71 5.09 1.61
N GLY A 89 5.97 4.77 2.86
CA GLY A 89 5.17 3.81 3.63
C GLY A 89 3.82 4.37 4.07
N THR A 90 3.80 5.63 4.53
CA THR A 90 2.60 6.27 5.08
C THR A 90 1.77 7.02 4.05
N ARG A 91 2.33 7.37 2.89
CA ARG A 91 1.69 8.24 1.88
C ARG A 91 1.28 9.62 2.42
N LYS A 92 2.01 10.10 3.44
CA LYS A 92 1.80 11.40 4.08
C LYS A 92 3.02 12.31 3.87
N PRO A 93 2.82 13.62 3.79
CA PRO A 93 3.94 14.57 3.84
C PRO A 93 4.61 14.54 5.21
N LEU A 94 5.82 15.08 5.29
CA LEU A 94 6.49 15.36 6.57
C LEU A 94 5.81 16.51 7.29
N THR A 95 5.91 16.52 8.61
CA THR A 95 5.54 17.70 9.42
C THR A 95 6.64 18.77 9.34
N ASP A 96 6.28 20.01 9.66
CA ASP A 96 7.23 21.15 9.69
C ASP A 96 8.43 20.86 10.59
N ASN A 97 8.21 20.23 11.75
CA ASN A 97 9.29 19.86 12.67
C ASN A 97 10.25 18.83 12.04
N ALA A 98 9.74 17.89 11.26
CA ALA A 98 10.58 16.93 10.57
C ALA A 98 11.40 17.56 9.44
N ILE A 99 10.80 18.50 8.71
CA ILE A 99 11.48 19.28 7.67
C ILE A 99 12.57 20.14 8.29
N GLN A 100 12.27 20.83 9.39
CA GLN A 100 13.25 21.63 10.12
C GLN A 100 14.43 20.75 10.57
N TRP A 101 14.14 19.63 11.25
CA TRP A 101 15.19 18.71 11.70
C TRP A 101 16.06 18.22 10.52
N MET A 102 15.43 17.83 9.42
CA MET A 102 16.12 17.36 8.21
C MET A 102 17.06 18.46 7.66
N ASN A 103 16.60 19.70 7.57
CA ASN A 103 17.40 20.83 7.07
C ASN A 103 18.60 21.17 7.98
N GLU A 104 18.43 21.02 9.29
CA GLU A 104 19.47 21.27 10.27
C GLU A 104 20.54 20.15 10.31
N ASN A 105 20.14 18.90 10.09
CA ASN A 105 20.97 17.73 10.39
C ASN A 105 21.48 16.99 9.16
N ILE A 106 20.82 17.06 8.00
CA ILE A 106 21.28 16.44 6.75
C ILE A 106 21.98 17.52 5.91
N LYS A 107 23.29 17.40 5.71
CA LYS A 107 24.09 18.40 4.98
C LYS A 107 24.17 18.13 3.48
N MET A 108 23.95 16.88 3.07
CA MET A 108 23.95 16.47 1.68
C MET A 108 22.71 16.96 0.94
N ASP A 109 22.86 17.95 0.06
CA ASP A 109 21.75 18.57 -0.69
C ASP A 109 20.94 17.57 -1.50
N PHE A 110 21.60 16.68 -2.22
CA PHE A 110 20.93 15.64 -3.01
C PHE A 110 20.00 14.76 -2.15
N ALA A 111 20.47 14.36 -0.95
CA ALA A 111 19.70 13.53 -0.04
C ALA A 111 18.46 14.27 0.47
N ARG A 112 18.58 15.56 0.81
CA ARG A 112 17.43 16.41 1.19
C ARG A 112 16.46 16.56 0.05
N GLN A 113 16.93 16.89 -1.16
CA GLN A 113 16.07 17.09 -2.33
C GLN A 113 15.26 15.83 -2.68
N MET A 114 15.87 14.65 -2.57
CA MET A 114 15.17 13.38 -2.80
C MET A 114 13.97 13.22 -1.85
N VAL A 115 14.13 13.54 -0.57
CA VAL A 115 13.05 13.47 0.42
C VAL A 115 12.01 14.56 0.17
N MET A 116 12.47 15.81 -0.10
CA MET A 116 11.57 16.94 -0.35
C MET A 116 10.71 16.74 -1.58
N THR A 117 11.23 16.18 -2.66
CA THR A 117 10.42 15.87 -3.86
C THR A 117 9.26 14.94 -3.52
N LEU A 118 9.50 13.93 -2.67
CA LEU A 118 8.43 13.02 -2.25
C LEU A 118 7.48 13.68 -1.26
N HIS A 119 8.00 14.52 -0.34
CA HIS A 119 7.19 15.32 0.58
C HIS A 119 6.22 16.23 -0.19
N GLU A 120 6.72 17.01 -1.14
CA GLU A 120 5.94 17.95 -1.95
C GLU A 120 4.82 17.24 -2.73
N LYS A 121 5.11 16.05 -3.27
CA LYS A 121 4.10 15.24 -3.94
C LYS A 121 2.92 14.95 -3.00
N TYR A 122 3.19 14.45 -1.79
CA TYR A 122 2.12 14.08 -0.87
C TYR A 122 1.48 15.26 -0.15
N ASP A 123 2.20 16.34 0.00
CA ASP A 123 1.64 17.63 0.47
C ASP A 123 0.63 18.17 -0.55
N ALA A 124 0.99 18.19 -1.83
CA ALA A 124 0.09 18.59 -2.90
C ALA A 124 -1.16 17.68 -3.01
N LEU A 125 -0.97 16.36 -2.89
CA LEU A 125 -2.08 15.42 -2.85
C LEU A 125 -2.99 15.64 -1.64
N SER A 126 -2.42 15.92 -0.46
CA SER A 126 -3.19 16.15 0.77
C SER A 126 -4.05 17.41 0.68
N ARG A 127 -3.54 18.46 0.01
CA ARG A 127 -4.25 19.73 -0.19
C ARG A 127 -5.29 19.70 -1.32
N LYS A 128 -5.17 18.73 -2.24
CA LYS A 128 -6.13 18.58 -3.32
C LYS A 128 -7.52 18.29 -2.75
N ASP A 129 -8.48 19.16 -3.07
CA ASP A 129 -9.87 18.96 -2.65
C ASP A 129 -10.42 17.63 -3.18
N PHE A 130 -11.08 16.89 -2.31
CA PHE A 130 -11.71 15.61 -2.59
C PHE A 130 -13.16 15.56 -2.05
N SER A 131 -13.67 16.70 -1.56
CA SER A 131 -15.00 16.81 -0.94
C SER A 131 -16.15 16.57 -1.93
N ASN A 132 -15.92 16.86 -3.21
CA ASN A 132 -16.92 16.73 -4.28
C ASN A 132 -16.89 15.36 -4.99
N THR A 133 -16.16 14.38 -4.45
CA THR A 133 -16.13 13.06 -5.06
C THR A 133 -17.28 12.19 -4.53
N THR A 134 -18.06 11.63 -5.43
CA THR A 134 -19.12 10.65 -5.11
C THR A 134 -18.54 9.28 -4.77
N SER A 135 -17.24 9.09 -4.95
CA SER A 135 -16.58 7.81 -4.71
C SER A 135 -16.30 7.52 -3.23
N LEU A 136 -16.35 8.52 -2.34
CA LEU A 136 -16.23 8.27 -0.89
C LEU A 136 -17.61 7.99 -0.30
N LEU A 137 -17.81 6.79 0.22
CA LEU A 137 -19.09 6.39 0.81
C LEU A 137 -19.13 6.75 2.30
N SER A 138 -20.26 7.33 2.76
CA SER A 138 -20.51 7.54 4.19
C SER A 138 -20.75 6.20 4.89
N THR A 139 -20.25 6.09 6.11
CA THR A 139 -20.46 4.96 7.00
C THR A 139 -21.53 5.21 8.06
N ASP A 140 -22.21 6.36 8.04
CA ASP A 140 -23.21 6.75 9.05
C ASP A 140 -24.33 5.73 9.22
N LYS A 141 -24.74 5.10 8.11
CA LYS A 141 -25.77 4.05 8.11
C LYS A 141 -25.34 2.74 8.78
N LEU A 142 -24.06 2.60 9.06
CA LEU A 142 -23.47 1.39 9.63
C LEU A 142 -23.29 1.52 11.15
N GLU A 143 -23.68 2.66 11.74
CA GLU A 143 -23.58 2.86 13.18
C GLU A 143 -24.39 1.79 13.94
N GLY A 144 -23.74 1.15 14.92
CA GLY A 144 -24.34 0.08 15.72
C GLY A 144 -24.40 -1.30 15.05
N ILE A 145 -23.99 -1.44 13.79
CA ILE A 145 -23.93 -2.74 13.11
C ILE A 145 -22.54 -3.37 13.36
N SER A 146 -22.54 -4.59 13.89
CA SER A 146 -21.30 -5.34 14.18
C SER A 146 -21.10 -6.57 13.30
N GLU A 147 -22.17 -7.09 12.69
CA GLU A 147 -22.11 -8.31 11.88
C GLU A 147 -21.58 -8.01 10.46
N GLY A 148 -20.51 -8.69 10.07
CA GLY A 148 -19.82 -8.43 8.80
C GLY A 148 -20.70 -8.63 7.57
N GLU A 149 -21.57 -9.63 7.56
CA GLU A 149 -22.54 -9.85 6.48
C GLU A 149 -23.53 -8.69 6.37
N GLN A 150 -24.04 -8.22 7.49
CA GLN A 150 -25.00 -7.12 7.52
C GLN A 150 -24.36 -5.81 7.07
N ILE A 151 -23.13 -5.52 7.53
CA ILE A 151 -22.35 -4.35 7.09
C ILE A 151 -22.18 -4.38 5.57
N LEU A 152 -21.73 -5.52 5.02
CA LEU A 152 -21.53 -5.66 3.58
C LEU A 152 -22.84 -5.49 2.81
N ARG A 153 -23.91 -6.05 3.30
CA ARG A 153 -25.26 -5.93 2.70
C ARG A 153 -25.71 -4.48 2.62
N GLU A 154 -25.53 -3.70 3.68
CA GLU A 154 -25.86 -2.26 3.68
C GLU A 154 -24.98 -1.46 2.72
N LEU A 155 -23.69 -1.80 2.61
CA LEU A 155 -22.76 -1.15 1.69
C LEU A 155 -23.14 -1.37 0.22
N ILE A 156 -23.59 -2.56 -0.14
CA ILE A 156 -23.92 -2.91 -1.53
C ILE A 156 -25.38 -2.62 -1.91
N ALA A 157 -26.26 -2.40 -0.94
CA ALA A 157 -27.70 -2.20 -1.18
C ALA A 157 -28.04 -1.12 -2.23
N PRO A 158 -27.34 0.03 -2.29
CA PRO A 158 -27.59 1.04 -3.32
C PRO A 158 -27.29 0.58 -4.75
N TRP A 159 -26.50 -0.48 -4.89
CA TRP A 159 -25.99 -0.98 -6.18
C TRP A 159 -26.63 -2.29 -6.61
N LYS A 160 -27.78 -2.63 -6.02
CA LYS A 160 -28.56 -3.83 -6.39
C LYS A 160 -28.87 -3.79 -7.90
N GLY A 161 -28.72 -4.93 -8.56
CA GLY A 161 -28.86 -5.06 -10.00
C GLY A 161 -27.58 -4.84 -10.78
N LYS A 162 -26.47 -4.47 -10.12
CA LYS A 162 -25.13 -4.43 -10.72
C LYS A 162 -24.29 -5.63 -10.27
N ILE A 163 -23.34 -6.03 -11.11
CA ILE A 163 -22.24 -6.89 -10.67
C ILE A 163 -21.29 -6.02 -9.87
N ILE A 164 -20.89 -6.45 -8.67
CA ILE A 164 -20.02 -5.67 -7.80
C ILE A 164 -18.70 -6.42 -7.61
N LEU A 165 -17.59 -5.76 -7.96
CA LEU A 165 -16.25 -6.21 -7.58
C LEU A 165 -15.88 -5.55 -6.26
N ILE A 166 -15.61 -6.35 -5.23
CA ILE A 166 -15.04 -5.89 -3.96
C ILE A 166 -13.54 -6.09 -4.00
N ASP A 167 -12.77 -5.02 -3.75
CA ASP A 167 -11.32 -5.05 -3.56
C ASP A 167 -11.00 -4.71 -2.11
N VAL A 168 -10.51 -5.71 -1.37
CA VAL A 168 -10.04 -5.52 0.01
C VAL A 168 -8.55 -5.26 -0.02
N TRP A 169 -8.16 -4.05 0.36
CA TRP A 169 -6.82 -3.52 0.20
C TRP A 169 -6.34 -2.73 1.41
N GLY A 170 -5.11 -2.24 1.40
CA GLY A 170 -4.58 -1.34 2.43
C GLY A 170 -3.53 -0.39 1.87
N THR A 171 -3.39 0.80 2.45
CA THR A 171 -2.39 1.79 2.04
C THR A 171 -0.96 1.28 2.16
N TRP A 172 -0.72 0.37 3.08
CA TRP A 172 0.54 -0.32 3.34
C TRP A 172 0.82 -1.48 2.37
N CYS A 173 -0.19 -1.94 1.61
CA CYS A 173 -0.10 -3.08 0.71
C CYS A 173 0.51 -2.68 -0.65
N GLY A 174 1.77 -3.01 -0.87
CA GLY A 174 2.48 -2.75 -2.13
C GLY A 174 1.80 -3.37 -3.36
N PRO A 175 1.48 -4.68 -3.35
CA PRO A 175 0.77 -5.33 -4.46
C PRO A 175 -0.60 -4.70 -4.78
N CYS A 176 -1.35 -4.25 -3.76
CA CYS A 176 -2.62 -3.55 -3.95
C CYS A 176 -2.43 -2.26 -4.76
N ARG A 177 -1.45 -1.45 -4.35
CA ARG A 177 -1.13 -0.19 -5.04
C ARG A 177 -0.63 -0.42 -6.46
N MET A 178 0.08 -1.52 -6.70
CA MET A 178 0.49 -1.90 -8.06
C MET A 178 -0.71 -2.24 -8.94
N ALA A 179 -1.70 -2.96 -8.39
CA ALA A 179 -2.95 -3.26 -9.10
C ALA A 179 -3.74 -1.98 -9.43
N MET A 180 -3.79 -1.03 -8.50
CA MET A 180 -4.50 0.25 -8.68
C MET A 180 -3.97 1.10 -9.84
N LYS A 181 -2.72 0.91 -10.28
CA LYS A 181 -2.18 1.60 -11.48
C LYS A 181 -2.96 1.28 -12.75
N HIS A 182 -3.65 0.15 -12.79
CA HIS A 182 -4.41 -0.34 -13.92
C HIS A 182 -5.93 -0.17 -13.74
N SER A 183 -6.37 0.52 -12.68
CA SER A 183 -7.80 0.66 -12.37
C SER A 183 -8.59 1.33 -13.48
N GLN A 184 -8.04 2.37 -14.13
CA GLN A 184 -8.74 3.06 -15.23
C GLN A 184 -8.94 2.13 -16.44
N GLU A 185 -7.96 1.31 -16.78
CA GLU A 185 -8.08 0.30 -17.83
C GLU A 185 -9.15 -0.74 -17.49
N LEU A 186 -9.18 -1.20 -16.23
CA LEU A 186 -10.23 -2.10 -15.74
C LEU A 186 -11.62 -1.47 -15.84
N TYR A 187 -11.79 -0.20 -15.43
CA TYR A 187 -13.10 0.47 -15.48
C TYR A 187 -13.60 0.63 -16.92
N GLU A 188 -12.74 1.08 -17.83
CA GLU A 188 -13.11 1.23 -19.23
C GLU A 188 -13.49 -0.10 -19.87
N ARG A 189 -12.74 -1.16 -19.58
CA ARG A 189 -13.01 -2.49 -20.12
C ARG A 189 -14.30 -3.10 -19.57
N MET A 190 -14.62 -2.84 -18.31
CA MET A 190 -15.83 -3.37 -17.64
C MET A 190 -17.06 -2.48 -17.84
N LYS A 191 -16.93 -1.34 -18.50
CA LYS A 191 -18.04 -0.40 -18.73
C LYS A 191 -19.28 -1.02 -19.42
N PRO A 192 -19.14 -1.92 -20.42
CA PRO A 192 -20.29 -2.58 -21.04
C PRO A 192 -21.15 -3.42 -20.07
N TYR A 193 -20.54 -3.92 -18.99
CA TYR A 193 -21.18 -4.82 -18.02
C TYR A 193 -21.85 -4.10 -16.86
N ASN A 194 -21.82 -2.75 -16.84
CA ASN A 194 -22.41 -1.91 -15.80
C ASN A 194 -22.02 -2.36 -14.38
N MET A 195 -20.74 -2.63 -14.18
CA MET A 195 -20.20 -3.05 -12.88
C MET A 195 -20.05 -1.89 -11.90
N TYR A 196 -20.03 -2.23 -10.61
CA TYR A 196 -19.63 -1.34 -9.53
C TYR A 196 -18.37 -1.86 -8.84
N PHE A 197 -17.44 -0.97 -8.49
CA PHE A 197 -16.17 -1.28 -7.87
C PHE A 197 -16.17 -0.74 -6.45
N LEU A 198 -16.20 -1.63 -5.46
CA LEU A 198 -16.20 -1.31 -4.04
C LEU A 198 -14.84 -1.61 -3.41
N TYR A 199 -14.16 -0.57 -2.97
CA TYR A 199 -12.86 -0.66 -2.31
C TYR A 199 -13.01 -0.57 -0.79
N LEU A 200 -12.62 -1.63 -0.07
CA LEU A 200 -12.63 -1.71 1.39
C LEU A 200 -11.19 -1.56 1.92
N ALA A 201 -10.93 -0.47 2.63
CA ALA A 201 -9.59 -0.17 3.13
C ALA A 201 -9.34 -0.84 4.49
N ASN A 202 -8.28 -1.67 4.57
CA ASN A 202 -7.81 -2.29 5.79
C ASN A 202 -6.74 -1.43 6.46
N ARG A 203 -6.88 -1.14 7.76
CA ARG A 203 -5.89 -0.46 8.61
C ARG A 203 -5.24 0.74 7.93
N SER A 204 -6.03 1.56 7.31
CA SER A 204 -5.60 2.70 6.52
C SER A 204 -6.00 4.00 7.23
N ASP A 205 -5.01 4.83 7.52
CA ASP A 205 -5.26 6.17 8.03
C ASP A 205 -5.97 7.03 6.97
N GLU A 206 -6.85 7.91 7.41
CA GLU A 206 -7.72 8.73 6.56
C GLU A 206 -6.93 9.54 5.51
N THR A 207 -5.84 10.20 5.93
CA THR A 207 -5.00 10.99 5.01
C THR A 207 -4.29 10.10 4.00
N SER A 208 -3.68 9.00 4.48
CA SER A 208 -3.01 8.01 3.64
C SER A 208 -3.97 7.39 2.63
N TRP A 209 -5.16 7.01 3.08
CA TRP A 209 -6.22 6.44 2.27
C TRP A 209 -6.65 7.38 1.12
N LYS A 210 -6.97 8.64 1.44
CA LYS A 210 -7.33 9.65 0.44
C LYS A 210 -6.19 9.94 -0.52
N ASN A 211 -4.94 9.99 -0.03
CA ASN A 211 -3.78 10.24 -0.87
C ASN A 211 -3.53 9.09 -1.87
N VAL A 212 -3.71 7.83 -1.46
CA VAL A 212 -3.60 6.69 -2.38
C VAL A 212 -4.68 6.73 -3.47
N ILE A 213 -5.94 7.02 -3.10
CA ILE A 213 -7.03 7.14 -4.08
C ILE A 213 -6.71 8.22 -5.12
N LYS A 214 -6.21 9.39 -4.66
CA LYS A 214 -5.82 10.50 -5.54
C LYS A 214 -4.60 10.16 -6.41
N GLU A 215 -3.58 9.53 -5.81
CA GLU A 215 -2.33 9.17 -6.47
C GLU A 215 -2.56 8.24 -7.66
N TYR A 216 -3.41 7.23 -7.48
CA TYR A 216 -3.69 6.23 -8.50
C TYR A 216 -4.95 6.54 -9.33
N ASN A 217 -5.59 7.69 -9.07
CA ASN A 217 -6.82 8.10 -9.74
C ASN A 217 -7.93 7.03 -9.66
N VAL A 218 -8.06 6.36 -8.52
CA VAL A 218 -9.05 5.29 -8.30
C VAL A 218 -10.38 5.91 -7.94
N ASN A 219 -11.04 6.52 -8.92
CA ASN A 219 -12.35 7.18 -8.75
C ASN A 219 -13.15 7.12 -10.04
N GLY A 220 -14.45 7.32 -9.94
CA GLY A 220 -15.37 7.29 -11.08
C GLY A 220 -16.82 7.15 -10.63
N GLU A 221 -17.74 7.22 -11.58
CA GLU A 221 -19.19 7.14 -11.33
C GLU A 221 -19.60 5.81 -10.67
N ASN A 222 -18.95 4.71 -11.06
CA ASN A 222 -19.24 3.37 -10.55
C ASN A 222 -18.16 2.88 -9.57
N VAL A 223 -17.52 3.77 -8.84
CA VAL A 223 -16.45 3.46 -7.88
C VAL A 223 -16.83 3.97 -6.50
N GLY A 224 -16.71 3.13 -5.48
CA GLY A 224 -16.94 3.49 -4.10
C GLY A 224 -15.79 3.05 -3.20
N HIS A 225 -15.41 3.93 -2.28
CA HIS A 225 -14.38 3.69 -1.29
C HIS A 225 -14.95 3.79 0.11
N VAL A 226 -14.62 2.82 0.94
CA VAL A 226 -14.99 2.78 2.35
C VAL A 226 -13.74 2.55 3.20
N ASN A 227 -13.62 3.34 4.25
CA ASN A 227 -12.63 3.15 5.32
C ASN A 227 -13.41 2.94 6.61
N LEU A 228 -13.75 1.68 6.90
CA LEU A 228 -14.56 1.30 8.06
C LEU A 228 -13.79 1.46 9.37
N PRO A 229 -14.48 1.70 10.51
CA PRO A 229 -13.92 1.49 11.82
C PRO A 229 -13.28 0.10 11.93
N ALA A 230 -12.20 -0.02 12.70
CA ALA A 230 -11.37 -1.24 12.74
C ALA A 230 -12.16 -2.52 13.05
N GLU A 231 -13.13 -2.44 13.98
CA GLU A 231 -13.96 -3.58 14.37
C GLU A 231 -14.90 -4.01 13.24
N GLN A 232 -15.53 -3.05 12.56
CA GLN A 232 -16.42 -3.32 11.42
C GLN A 232 -15.62 -3.87 10.23
N GLN A 233 -14.44 -3.31 9.96
CA GLN A 233 -13.55 -3.83 8.91
C GLN A 233 -13.16 -5.29 9.20
N ALA A 234 -12.76 -5.60 10.43
CA ALA A 234 -12.42 -6.95 10.83
C ALA A 234 -13.60 -7.93 10.69
N ALA A 235 -14.81 -7.50 11.05
CA ALA A 235 -16.02 -8.31 10.89
C ALA A 235 -16.33 -8.62 9.41
N VAL A 236 -16.21 -7.64 8.51
CA VAL A 236 -16.39 -7.84 7.07
C VAL A 236 -15.31 -8.75 6.50
N GLU A 237 -14.05 -8.56 6.88
CA GLU A 237 -12.93 -9.41 6.44
C GLU A 237 -13.08 -10.86 6.92
N GLN A 238 -13.56 -11.07 8.14
CA GLN A 238 -13.87 -12.39 8.66
C GLN A 238 -14.99 -13.07 7.88
N PHE A 239 -16.08 -12.34 7.58
CA PHE A 239 -17.18 -12.84 6.77
C PHE A 239 -16.71 -13.24 5.37
N LEU A 240 -15.94 -12.38 4.72
CA LEU A 240 -15.36 -12.62 3.39
C LEU A 240 -14.21 -13.65 3.40
N LYS A 241 -13.73 -14.07 4.58
CA LYS A 241 -12.57 -14.98 4.75
C LYS A 241 -11.28 -14.42 4.12
N VAL A 242 -11.05 -13.12 4.27
CA VAL A 242 -9.83 -12.46 3.79
C VAL A 242 -8.61 -13.04 4.52
N ASN A 243 -7.63 -13.52 3.76
CA ASN A 243 -6.39 -14.10 4.29
C ASN A 243 -5.12 -13.51 3.66
N GLN A 244 -5.26 -12.66 2.64
CA GLN A 244 -4.18 -12.00 1.93
C GLN A 244 -4.65 -10.66 1.35
N PHE A 245 -3.70 -9.84 0.89
CA PHE A 245 -4.00 -8.57 0.24
C PHE A 245 -3.20 -8.41 -1.07
N PRO A 246 -3.86 -7.95 -2.18
CA PRO A 246 -5.29 -7.68 -2.29
C PRO A 246 -6.12 -8.97 -2.26
N SER A 247 -7.39 -8.85 -1.85
CA SER A 247 -8.40 -9.90 -2.00
C SER A 247 -9.59 -9.37 -2.78
N TYR A 248 -10.07 -10.16 -3.74
CA TYR A 248 -11.14 -9.79 -4.64
C TYR A 248 -12.33 -10.72 -4.50
N PHE A 249 -13.53 -10.12 -4.48
CA PHE A 249 -14.78 -10.87 -4.39
C PHE A 249 -15.79 -10.31 -5.38
N LEU A 250 -16.64 -11.17 -5.94
CA LEU A 250 -17.74 -10.76 -6.81
C LEU A 250 -19.07 -11.00 -6.14
N ILE A 251 -19.95 -10.01 -6.33
CA ILE A 251 -21.37 -10.10 -6.01
C ILE A 251 -22.15 -10.03 -7.33
N ASN A 252 -23.10 -10.95 -7.51
CA ASN A 252 -23.94 -10.95 -8.69
C ASN A 252 -25.08 -9.91 -8.61
N ARG A 253 -25.88 -9.78 -9.66
CA ARG A 253 -26.95 -8.80 -9.76
C ARG A 253 -28.06 -8.98 -8.71
N GLU A 254 -28.23 -10.21 -8.21
CA GLU A 254 -29.16 -10.58 -7.15
C GLU A 254 -28.66 -10.20 -5.74
N GLY A 255 -27.35 -9.82 -5.63
CA GLY A 255 -26.72 -9.45 -4.38
C GLY A 255 -26.07 -10.64 -3.63
N HIS A 256 -25.86 -11.76 -4.31
CA HIS A 256 -25.21 -12.93 -3.73
C HIS A 256 -23.70 -12.89 -3.93
N LEU A 257 -22.97 -13.16 -2.85
CA LEU A 257 -21.50 -13.35 -2.89
C LEU A 257 -21.19 -14.65 -3.62
N LEU A 258 -20.34 -14.57 -4.64
CA LEU A 258 -19.92 -15.71 -5.43
C LEU A 258 -18.63 -16.32 -4.88
N ASN A 259 -18.60 -17.65 -4.79
CA ASN A 259 -17.41 -18.39 -4.36
C ASN A 259 -16.53 -18.73 -5.58
N ILE A 260 -15.96 -17.71 -6.22
CA ILE A 260 -15.11 -17.84 -7.42
C ILE A 260 -13.85 -16.96 -7.27
N ASN A 261 -12.80 -17.36 -7.98
CA ASN A 261 -11.60 -16.51 -8.06
C ASN A 261 -11.85 -15.36 -9.04
N ALA A 262 -11.90 -14.15 -8.53
CA ALA A 262 -12.29 -12.94 -9.26
C ALA A 262 -11.14 -11.93 -9.40
N ASP A 263 -9.91 -12.39 -9.62
CA ASP A 263 -8.73 -11.52 -9.71
C ASP A 263 -8.72 -10.66 -10.99
N PRO A 264 -8.95 -9.33 -10.91
CA PRO A 264 -9.03 -8.45 -12.07
C PRO A 264 -7.66 -8.12 -12.68
N ARG A 265 -6.55 -8.52 -12.07
CA ARG A 265 -5.19 -8.27 -12.60
C ARG A 265 -4.92 -9.03 -13.90
N ASN A 266 -5.66 -10.10 -14.16
CA ASN A 266 -5.75 -10.72 -15.47
C ASN A 266 -7.07 -10.28 -16.14
N LEU A 267 -7.02 -9.15 -16.84
CA LEU A 267 -8.20 -8.52 -17.43
C LEU A 267 -8.96 -9.42 -18.39
N ASP A 268 -8.26 -10.23 -19.21
CA ASP A 268 -8.91 -11.10 -20.19
C ASP A 268 -9.70 -12.21 -19.49
N ALA A 269 -9.11 -12.87 -18.51
CA ALA A 269 -9.79 -13.89 -17.73
C ALA A 269 -10.94 -13.30 -16.91
N PHE A 270 -10.75 -12.11 -16.35
CA PHE A 270 -11.77 -11.42 -15.56
C PHE A 270 -12.96 -11.00 -16.43
N GLU A 271 -12.73 -10.47 -17.64
CA GLU A 271 -13.80 -10.13 -18.56
C GLU A 271 -14.60 -11.35 -19.01
N GLN A 272 -13.95 -12.48 -19.32
CA GLN A 272 -14.65 -13.72 -19.65
C GLN A 272 -15.51 -14.22 -18.49
N LEU A 273 -15.03 -14.10 -17.26
CA LEU A 273 -15.79 -14.43 -16.06
C LEU A 273 -17.05 -13.57 -15.96
N VAL A 274 -16.91 -12.25 -16.08
CA VAL A 274 -18.03 -11.29 -15.98
C VAL A 274 -19.03 -11.51 -17.12
N LYS A 275 -18.55 -11.77 -18.34
CA LYS A 275 -19.40 -12.06 -19.49
C LYS A 275 -20.25 -13.31 -19.29
N GLY A 276 -19.69 -14.37 -18.71
CA GLY A 276 -20.43 -15.59 -18.36
C GLY A 276 -21.49 -15.41 -17.26
N MET A 277 -21.48 -14.26 -16.56
CA MET A 277 -22.53 -13.92 -15.58
C MET A 277 -23.71 -13.14 -16.20
N GLU A 278 -23.62 -12.75 -17.47
CA GLU A 278 -24.66 -12.06 -18.21
C GLU A 278 -25.58 -13.02 -19.00
N GLU A 279 -25.10 -14.23 -19.23
CA GLU A 279 -25.84 -15.34 -19.87
C GLU A 279 -26.72 -16.08 -18.85
#